data_fbe49ace7b57a8d727feccf4cc39b95e
#
_entry.id   fbe49ace7b57a8d727feccf4cc39b95e
#
_cell.length_a   1.000
_cell.length_b   1.000
_cell.length_c   1.000
_cell.angle_alpha   90.00
_cell.angle_beta   90.00
_cell.angle_gamma   90.00
#
_symmetry.space_group_name_H-M   'P 1'
#
loop_
_entity.id
_entity.type
_entity.pdbx_description
1 polymer ?
#
loop_
_entity_poly.entity_id
_entity_poly.type
_entity_poly.pdbx_seq_one_letter_code
_entity_poly.pdbx_strand_id
1 'polypeptide(L)'
;MKNLNCFIFIYLVVPLLGRAQSTFKIEWKSWSELEQSIKEEPKPVFIFFHAKWCSYCKKIEREIFTKSEVIAKLNSKYYAVEMDVEETDTITFEGRKLTNKQALTKRNGVHEIPLLLASRERFPFSLPATIILTKDFTLKKRSFEYYTSKQLLDFLK
;
A
#
# COMPACT_ATOMS: atom_id res chain seq x y z
N MET A 1 2.77 -1.28 73.98
CA MET A 1 3.63 -1.89 72.98
C MET A 1 2.73 -2.18 71.79
N LYS A 2 2.76 -1.29 70.71
CA LYS A 2 1.95 -1.40 69.50
C LYS A 2 2.91 -1.56 68.38
N ASN A 3 2.93 -2.75 67.75
CA ASN A 3 3.73 -3.03 66.58
C ASN A 3 3.02 -2.45 65.32
N LEU A 4 3.65 -1.44 64.72
CA LEU A 4 3.20 -0.82 63.45
C LEU A 4 3.83 -1.57 62.29
N ASN A 5 3.08 -2.49 61.69
CA ASN A 5 3.48 -3.18 60.47
C ASN A 5 3.36 -2.22 59.26
N CYS A 6 4.49 -1.74 58.81
CA CYS A 6 4.58 -0.95 57.57
C CYS A 6 4.60 -1.89 56.37
N PHE A 7 3.45 -2.05 55.68
CA PHE A 7 3.36 -2.77 54.38
C PHE A 7 3.89 -1.87 53.28
N ILE A 8 5.12 -2.14 52.84
CA ILE A 8 5.70 -1.50 51.64
C ILE A 8 5.08 -2.18 50.42
N PHE A 9 4.15 -1.49 49.74
CA PHE A 9 3.65 -1.87 48.43
C PHE A 9 4.71 -1.51 47.39
N ILE A 10 5.50 -2.50 46.95
CA ILE A 10 6.40 -2.36 45.79
C ILE A 10 5.52 -2.42 44.53
N TYR A 11 5.24 -1.26 43.92
CA TYR A 11 4.65 -1.19 42.59
C TYR A 11 5.69 -1.66 41.55
N LEU A 12 5.50 -2.87 41.06
CA LEU A 12 6.26 -3.43 39.94
C LEU A 12 5.79 -2.75 38.64
N VAL A 13 6.48 -1.67 38.26
CA VAL A 13 6.29 -1.05 36.94
C VAL A 13 6.88 -2.00 35.89
N VAL A 14 6.02 -2.82 35.28
CA VAL A 14 6.39 -3.65 34.13
C VAL A 14 6.44 -2.72 32.91
N PRO A 15 7.63 -2.47 32.32
CA PRO A 15 7.68 -1.73 31.06
C PRO A 15 6.98 -2.57 29.98
N LEU A 16 5.89 -2.05 29.41
CA LEU A 16 5.31 -2.56 28.18
C LEU A 16 6.32 -2.29 27.05
N LEU A 17 7.26 -3.20 26.87
CA LEU A 17 8.07 -3.27 25.66
C LEU A 17 7.12 -3.67 24.53
N GLY A 18 6.60 -2.67 23.83
CA GLY A 18 5.88 -2.87 22.59
C GLY A 18 6.82 -3.64 21.63
N ARG A 19 6.55 -4.93 21.47
CA ARG A 19 7.20 -5.73 20.42
C ARG A 19 6.76 -5.12 19.09
N ALA A 20 7.67 -4.42 18.44
CA ALA A 20 7.56 -4.14 17.01
C ALA A 20 7.55 -5.52 16.32
N GLN A 21 6.36 -6.01 15.97
CA GLN A 21 6.24 -7.20 15.14
C GLN A 21 6.81 -6.83 13.77
N SER A 22 7.98 -7.40 13.43
CA SER A 22 8.47 -7.31 12.06
C SER A 22 7.51 -8.13 11.20
N THR A 23 6.65 -7.46 10.45
CA THR A 23 5.78 -8.11 9.48
C THR A 23 6.66 -8.62 8.33
N PHE A 24 6.57 -9.92 8.05
CA PHE A 24 7.31 -10.55 6.95
C PHE A 24 6.65 -10.31 5.58
N LYS A 25 5.61 -9.48 5.52
CA LYS A 25 4.85 -9.16 4.30
C LYS A 25 4.53 -7.67 4.24
N ILE A 26 4.31 -7.17 3.03
CA ILE A 26 3.75 -5.84 2.83
C ILE A 26 2.31 -5.83 3.37
N GLU A 27 1.99 -4.80 4.15
CA GLU A 27 0.65 -4.56 4.69
C GLU A 27 -0.20 -3.86 3.63
N TRP A 28 -0.73 -4.65 2.69
CA TRP A 28 -1.62 -4.15 1.66
C TRP A 28 -2.96 -3.71 2.25
N LYS A 29 -3.41 -2.52 1.90
CA LYS A 29 -4.69 -1.96 2.31
C LYS A 29 -5.69 -2.01 1.16
N SER A 30 -6.94 -2.28 1.49
CA SER A 30 -8.05 -1.97 0.61
C SER A 30 -8.23 -0.45 0.46
N TRP A 31 -8.98 -0.01 -0.53
CA TRP A 31 -9.27 1.42 -0.74
C TRP A 31 -10.01 2.04 0.44
N SER A 32 -10.92 1.30 1.09
CA SER A 32 -11.63 1.77 2.28
C SER A 32 -10.73 1.90 3.51
N GLU A 33 -9.83 0.92 3.74
CA GLU A 33 -8.83 0.99 4.81
C GLU A 33 -7.81 2.11 4.58
N LEU A 34 -7.44 2.35 3.30
CA LEU A 34 -6.59 3.48 2.93
C LEU A 34 -7.27 4.80 3.31
N GLU A 35 -8.54 5.00 2.90
CA GLU A 35 -9.31 6.21 3.20
C GLU A 35 -9.39 6.48 4.70
N GLN A 36 -9.66 5.45 5.51
CA GLN A 36 -9.68 5.58 6.96
C GLN A 36 -8.28 5.91 7.52
N SER A 37 -7.25 5.17 7.10
CA SER A 37 -5.89 5.35 7.62
C SER A 37 -5.33 6.75 7.36
N ILE A 38 -5.65 7.34 6.21
CA ILE A 38 -5.19 8.69 5.87
C ILE A 38 -5.88 9.77 6.70
N LYS A 39 -7.16 9.57 7.06
CA LYS A 39 -7.88 10.48 7.95
C LYS A 39 -7.28 10.48 9.35
N GLU A 40 -6.77 9.32 9.81
CA GLU A 40 -6.14 9.16 11.13
C GLU A 40 -4.70 9.68 11.14
N GLU A 41 -3.90 9.27 10.17
CA GLU A 41 -2.49 9.65 10.05
C GLU A 41 -2.10 9.83 8.57
N PRO A 42 -1.95 11.07 8.07
CA PRO A 42 -1.57 11.30 6.67
C PRO A 42 -0.16 10.79 6.35
N LYS A 43 -0.07 9.80 5.47
CA LYS A 43 1.20 9.25 4.93
C LYS A 43 1.16 9.22 3.39
N PRO A 44 2.33 9.21 2.73
CA PRO A 44 2.41 8.93 1.30
C PRO A 44 1.82 7.56 0.96
N VAL A 45 1.27 7.42 -0.24
CA VAL A 45 0.66 6.18 -0.70
C VAL A 45 1.51 5.56 -1.80
N PHE A 46 1.80 4.28 -1.66
CA PHE A 46 2.38 3.42 -2.68
C PHE A 46 1.27 2.58 -3.30
N ILE A 47 1.08 2.67 -4.61
CA ILE A 47 0.06 1.90 -5.32
C ILE A 47 0.75 1.03 -6.38
N PHE A 48 0.43 -0.26 -6.38
CA PHE A 48 0.87 -1.21 -7.39
C PHE A 48 -0.32 -1.75 -8.17
N PHE A 49 -0.36 -1.41 -9.46
CA PHE A 49 -1.34 -1.92 -10.39
C PHE A 49 -0.79 -3.13 -11.15
N HIS A 50 -1.56 -4.20 -11.16
CA HIS A 50 -1.19 -5.47 -11.78
C HIS A 50 -2.39 -6.10 -12.52
N ALA A 51 -2.16 -7.22 -13.19
CA ALA A 51 -3.19 -8.10 -13.72
C ALA A 51 -2.71 -9.55 -13.70
N LYS A 52 -3.63 -10.50 -13.69
CA LYS A 52 -3.33 -11.95 -13.66
C LYS A 52 -2.45 -12.43 -14.81
N TRP A 53 -2.53 -11.82 -15.97
CA TRP A 53 -1.73 -12.14 -17.16
C TRP A 53 -0.37 -11.40 -17.21
N CYS A 54 -0.13 -10.41 -16.32
CA CYS A 54 1.08 -9.59 -16.33
C CYS A 54 2.29 -10.36 -15.75
N SER A 55 3.13 -10.91 -16.60
CA SER A 55 4.31 -11.70 -16.18
C SER A 55 5.33 -10.88 -15.38
N TYR A 56 5.55 -9.61 -15.75
CA TYR A 56 6.44 -8.71 -15.01
C TYR A 56 5.88 -8.33 -13.64
N CYS A 57 4.54 -8.20 -13.51
CA CYS A 57 3.91 -7.97 -12.23
C CYS A 57 4.17 -9.14 -11.28
N LYS A 58 3.88 -10.37 -11.73
CA LYS A 58 4.16 -11.59 -10.96
C LYS A 58 5.62 -11.73 -10.55
N LYS A 59 6.54 -11.30 -11.42
CA LYS A 59 7.97 -11.30 -11.10
C LYS A 59 8.29 -10.29 -9.99
N ILE A 60 7.72 -9.08 -10.03
CA ILE A 60 7.87 -8.07 -8.98
C ILE A 60 7.33 -8.60 -7.64
N GLU A 61 6.12 -9.15 -7.64
CA GLU A 61 5.49 -9.72 -6.44
C GLU A 61 6.36 -10.80 -5.80
N ARG A 62 6.87 -11.74 -6.61
CA ARG A 62 7.67 -12.87 -6.14
C ARG A 62 9.09 -12.49 -5.71
N GLU A 63 9.75 -11.58 -6.42
CA GLU A 63 11.20 -11.33 -6.27
C GLU A 63 11.52 -10.04 -5.54
N ILE A 64 10.63 -9.05 -5.57
CA ILE A 64 10.89 -7.72 -5.02
C ILE A 64 10.09 -7.48 -3.74
N PHE A 65 8.79 -7.76 -3.76
CA PHE A 65 7.91 -7.52 -2.61
C PHE A 65 8.10 -8.54 -1.46
N THR A 66 8.96 -9.53 -1.66
CA THR A 66 9.40 -10.49 -0.63
C THR A 66 10.70 -10.08 0.05
N LYS A 67 11.37 -9.01 -0.40
CA LYS A 67 12.64 -8.54 0.19
C LYS A 67 12.37 -7.77 1.49
N SER A 68 13.06 -8.14 2.56
CA SER A 68 12.87 -7.55 3.89
C SER A 68 13.04 -6.03 3.92
N GLU A 69 14.02 -5.50 3.19
CA GLU A 69 14.26 -4.06 3.08
C GLU A 69 13.12 -3.31 2.36
N VAL A 70 12.50 -3.93 1.34
CA VAL A 70 11.34 -3.38 0.63
C VAL A 70 10.11 -3.39 1.54
N ILE A 71 9.85 -4.51 2.20
CA ILE A 71 8.73 -4.66 3.15
C ILE A 71 8.86 -3.63 4.26
N ALA A 72 10.03 -3.55 4.91
CA ALA A 72 10.27 -2.60 5.98
C ALA A 72 10.09 -1.14 5.53
N LYS A 73 10.59 -0.78 4.33
CA LYS A 73 10.44 0.57 3.78
C LYS A 73 8.99 0.92 3.49
N LEU A 74 8.24 0.02 2.83
CA LEU A 74 6.83 0.25 2.50
C LEU A 74 5.98 0.35 3.76
N ASN A 75 6.06 -0.63 4.67
CA ASN A 75 5.23 -0.64 5.88
C ASN A 75 5.51 0.54 6.82
N SER A 76 6.77 1.03 6.89
CA SER A 76 7.13 2.13 7.79
C SER A 76 6.80 3.52 7.23
N LYS A 77 6.85 3.72 5.91
CA LYS A 77 6.83 5.06 5.29
C LYS A 77 5.64 5.32 4.39
N TYR A 78 4.88 4.29 4.03
CA TYR A 78 3.79 4.38 3.08
C TYR A 78 2.54 3.64 3.59
N TYR A 79 1.39 4.01 3.07
CA TYR A 79 0.27 3.09 2.95
C TYR A 79 0.38 2.40 1.60
N ALA A 80 0.42 1.07 1.59
CA ALA A 80 0.56 0.29 0.38
C ALA A 80 -0.80 -0.24 -0.07
N VAL A 81 -1.11 -0.08 -1.35
CA VAL A 81 -2.30 -0.62 -2.01
C VAL A 81 -1.85 -1.41 -3.24
N GLU A 82 -2.36 -2.63 -3.39
CA GLU A 82 -2.28 -3.36 -4.66
C GLU A 82 -3.67 -3.48 -5.27
N MET A 83 -3.76 -3.48 -6.59
CA MET A 83 -5.04 -3.60 -7.28
C MET A 83 -4.88 -4.31 -8.61
N ASP A 84 -5.68 -5.37 -8.82
CA ASP A 84 -5.90 -5.93 -10.17
C ASP A 84 -6.66 -4.88 -11.01
N VAL A 85 -6.07 -4.46 -12.13
CA VAL A 85 -6.71 -3.45 -12.98
C VAL A 85 -7.99 -3.92 -13.63
N GLU A 86 -8.20 -5.23 -13.70
CA GLU A 86 -9.40 -5.86 -14.25
C GLU A 86 -10.50 -6.08 -13.19
N GLU A 87 -10.29 -5.61 -11.94
CA GLU A 87 -11.31 -5.64 -10.87
C GLU A 87 -12.65 -5.09 -11.39
N THR A 88 -13.74 -5.79 -11.05
CA THR A 88 -15.09 -5.43 -11.51
C THR A 88 -15.97 -4.84 -10.42
N ASP A 89 -15.56 -4.97 -9.16
CA ASP A 89 -16.30 -4.45 -8.03
C ASP A 89 -16.34 -2.91 -8.05
N THR A 90 -17.45 -2.36 -7.57
CA THR A 90 -17.55 -0.91 -7.36
C THR A 90 -16.73 -0.52 -6.14
N ILE A 91 -15.74 0.32 -6.33
CA ILE A 91 -14.92 0.87 -5.25
C ILE A 91 -15.43 2.27 -4.93
N THR A 92 -15.78 2.49 -3.67
CA THR A 92 -16.10 3.85 -3.18
C THR A 92 -14.83 4.42 -2.55
N PHE A 93 -14.40 5.57 -3.04
CA PHE A 93 -13.24 6.31 -2.53
C PHE A 93 -13.51 7.81 -2.56
N GLU A 94 -13.30 8.49 -1.44
CA GLU A 94 -13.64 9.92 -1.26
C GLU A 94 -15.07 10.26 -1.69
N GLY A 95 -16.03 9.41 -1.33
CA GLY A 95 -17.44 9.56 -1.66
C GLY A 95 -17.79 9.31 -3.14
N ARG A 96 -16.82 9.01 -3.99
CA ARG A 96 -17.03 8.72 -5.42
C ARG A 96 -17.09 7.20 -5.64
N LYS A 97 -18.10 6.76 -6.39
CA LYS A 97 -18.21 5.38 -6.86
C LYS A 97 -17.45 5.22 -8.17
N LEU A 98 -16.45 4.37 -8.18
CA LEU A 98 -15.58 4.08 -9.32
C LEU A 98 -15.78 2.62 -9.72
N THR A 99 -15.91 2.35 -11.01
CA THR A 99 -16.27 1.04 -11.55
C THR A 99 -15.39 0.66 -12.75
N ASN A 100 -15.48 -0.58 -13.18
CA ASN A 100 -14.84 -1.02 -14.42
C ASN A 100 -15.85 -0.99 -15.59
N LYS A 101 -16.11 0.20 -16.14
CA LYS A 101 -17.01 0.35 -17.30
C LYS A 101 -16.48 -0.38 -18.54
N GLN A 102 -15.17 -0.53 -18.68
CA GLN A 102 -14.58 -1.21 -19.82
C GLN A 102 -14.83 -2.72 -19.80
N ALA A 103 -15.04 -3.34 -18.65
CA ALA A 103 -15.36 -4.76 -18.53
C ALA A 103 -16.67 -5.14 -19.25
N LEU A 104 -17.57 -4.19 -19.48
CA LEU A 104 -18.81 -4.41 -20.23
C LEU A 104 -18.58 -4.66 -21.73
N THR A 105 -17.45 -4.19 -22.28
CA THR A 105 -17.19 -4.19 -23.72
C THR A 105 -15.83 -4.76 -24.12
N LYS A 106 -14.93 -4.94 -23.16
CA LYS A 106 -13.56 -5.41 -23.39
C LYS A 106 -13.25 -6.61 -22.50
N ARG A 107 -12.56 -7.60 -23.04
CA ARG A 107 -12.11 -8.78 -22.31
C ARG A 107 -11.17 -8.42 -21.14
N ASN A 108 -10.27 -7.49 -21.36
CA ASN A 108 -9.30 -6.99 -20.37
C ASN A 108 -9.62 -5.51 -20.08
N GLY A 109 -10.84 -5.26 -19.61
CA GLY A 109 -11.30 -3.92 -19.25
C GLY A 109 -10.55 -3.39 -18.03
N VAL A 110 -10.14 -2.13 -18.07
CA VAL A 110 -9.40 -1.48 -16.98
C VAL A 110 -10.36 -0.66 -16.14
N HIS A 111 -10.30 -0.86 -14.82
CA HIS A 111 -11.08 -0.12 -13.84
C HIS A 111 -10.77 1.39 -13.86
N GLU A 112 -11.74 2.23 -13.47
CA GLU A 112 -11.59 3.69 -13.49
C GLU A 112 -10.43 4.19 -12.62
N ILE A 113 -10.12 3.56 -11.49
CA ILE A 113 -9.00 3.97 -10.60
C ILE A 113 -7.64 3.89 -11.32
N PRO A 114 -7.21 2.75 -11.90
CA PRO A 114 -5.98 2.70 -12.68
C PRO A 114 -5.98 3.68 -13.85
N LEU A 115 -7.13 3.86 -14.52
CA LEU A 115 -7.23 4.84 -15.61
C LEU A 115 -6.97 6.27 -15.14
N LEU A 116 -7.49 6.66 -13.98
CA LEU A 116 -7.28 7.99 -13.42
C LEU A 116 -5.84 8.23 -12.99
N LEU A 117 -5.19 7.23 -12.37
CA LEU A 117 -3.88 7.40 -11.74
C LEU A 117 -2.71 7.05 -12.66
N ALA A 118 -2.89 6.11 -13.58
CA ALA A 118 -1.82 5.52 -14.38
C ALA A 118 -1.97 5.69 -15.90
N SER A 119 -3.03 6.36 -16.39
CA SER A 119 -3.09 6.70 -17.82
C SER A 119 -2.03 7.74 -18.19
N ARG A 120 -1.52 7.62 -19.41
CA ARG A 120 -0.55 8.55 -19.99
C ARG A 120 -1.08 9.05 -21.33
N GLU A 121 -0.94 10.34 -21.56
CA GLU A 121 -1.29 10.91 -22.86
C GLU A 121 -0.43 10.27 -23.95
N ARG A 122 -1.03 9.90 -25.07
CA ARG A 122 -0.39 9.29 -26.26
C ARG A 122 0.25 7.90 -26.05
N PHE A 123 0.08 7.30 -24.89
CA PHE A 123 0.55 5.93 -24.63
C PHE A 123 -0.62 5.03 -24.25
N PRO A 124 -0.65 3.79 -24.73
CA PRO A 124 -1.62 2.82 -24.23
C PRO A 124 -1.40 2.56 -22.74
N PHE A 125 -2.46 2.16 -22.04
CA PHE A 125 -2.35 1.70 -20.66
C PHE A 125 -1.42 0.47 -20.61
N SER A 126 -0.48 0.45 -19.68
CA SER A 126 0.52 -0.61 -19.60
C SER A 126 0.81 -1.02 -18.14
N LEU A 127 1.22 -2.27 -17.96
CA LEU A 127 1.59 -2.90 -16.69
C LEU A 127 3.02 -3.48 -16.76
N PRO A 128 3.70 -3.56 -15.61
CA PRO A 128 3.28 -3.09 -14.28
C PRO A 128 3.17 -1.57 -14.24
N ALA A 129 2.33 -1.04 -13.33
CA ALA A 129 2.30 0.38 -13.06
C ALA A 129 2.42 0.62 -11.54
N THR A 130 3.42 1.41 -11.15
CA THR A 130 3.68 1.80 -9.76
C THR A 130 3.52 3.29 -9.60
N ILE A 131 2.69 3.70 -8.64
CA ILE A 131 2.33 5.09 -8.41
C ILE A 131 2.71 5.48 -6.98
N ILE A 132 3.29 6.65 -6.81
CA ILE A 132 3.47 7.28 -5.51
C ILE A 132 2.61 8.53 -5.46
N LEU A 133 1.73 8.59 -4.47
CA LEU A 133 1.02 9.80 -4.11
C LEU A 133 1.65 10.42 -2.86
N THR A 134 1.59 11.73 -2.75
CA THR A 134 1.92 12.45 -1.52
C THR A 134 0.87 12.16 -0.45
N LYS A 135 1.11 12.60 0.79
CA LYS A 135 0.11 12.55 1.88
C LYS A 135 -1.18 13.34 1.57
N ASP A 136 -1.13 14.27 0.62
CA ASP A 136 -2.26 15.09 0.18
C ASP A 136 -2.88 14.55 -1.13
N PHE A 137 -2.66 13.28 -1.46
CA PHE A 137 -3.14 12.60 -2.66
C PHE A 137 -2.72 13.21 -4.00
N THR A 138 -1.69 14.03 -4.03
CA THR A 138 -1.15 14.52 -5.29
C THR A 138 -0.15 13.52 -5.87
N LEU A 139 -0.14 13.39 -7.19
CA LEU A 139 0.77 12.51 -7.89
C LEU A 139 2.22 12.98 -7.70
N LYS A 140 3.08 12.14 -7.11
CA LYS A 140 4.50 12.41 -6.91
C LYS A 140 5.38 11.75 -7.97
N LYS A 141 5.17 10.45 -8.21
CA LYS A 141 5.99 9.65 -9.14
C LYS A 141 5.15 8.55 -9.79
N ARG A 142 5.54 8.15 -10.99
CA ARG A 142 5.00 6.97 -11.70
C ARG A 142 6.12 6.17 -12.34
N SER A 143 6.02 4.83 -12.32
CA SER A 143 6.87 3.91 -13.07
C SER A 143 5.98 2.91 -13.79
N PHE A 144 6.35 2.57 -15.04
CA PHE A 144 5.62 1.63 -15.89
C PHE A 144 6.54 0.49 -16.37
N GLU A 145 7.61 0.25 -15.66
CA GLU A 145 8.65 -0.70 -16.00
C GLU A 145 8.87 -1.70 -14.86
N TYR A 146 9.46 -2.84 -15.21
CA TYR A 146 10.04 -3.73 -14.22
C TYR A 146 11.23 -3.04 -13.53
N TYR A 147 11.37 -3.26 -12.26
CA TYR A 147 12.47 -2.73 -11.44
C TYR A 147 13.06 -3.81 -10.53
N THR A 148 14.30 -3.64 -10.15
CA THR A 148 14.97 -4.40 -9.08
C THR A 148 14.62 -3.83 -7.71
N SER A 149 14.89 -4.56 -6.61
CA SER A 149 14.68 -4.04 -5.25
C SER A 149 15.45 -2.74 -5.00
N LYS A 150 16.69 -2.64 -5.49
CA LYS A 150 17.49 -1.41 -5.39
C LYS A 150 16.82 -0.23 -6.10
N GLN A 151 16.37 -0.43 -7.34
CA GLN A 151 15.67 0.61 -8.10
C GLN A 151 14.36 1.04 -7.42
N LEU A 152 13.60 0.08 -6.86
CA LEU A 152 12.41 0.41 -6.08
C LEU A 152 12.75 1.22 -4.83
N LEU A 153 13.76 0.80 -4.06
CA LEU A 153 14.18 1.55 -2.87
C LEU A 153 14.67 2.97 -3.20
N ASP A 154 15.32 3.16 -4.34
CA ASP A 154 15.69 4.49 -4.85
C ASP A 154 14.46 5.30 -5.30
N PHE A 155 13.50 4.66 -5.93
CA PHE A 155 12.22 5.27 -6.30
C PHE A 155 11.40 5.73 -5.09
N LEU A 156 11.51 5.02 -3.96
CA LEU A 156 10.86 5.31 -2.67
C LEU A 156 11.59 6.38 -1.82
N LYS A 157 12.52 7.12 -2.35
CA LYS A 157 13.14 8.30 -1.72
C LYS A 157 12.37 9.56 -2.12
#